data_e0751f0714d312eb16c17fa8c4d23955
#
_entry.id   e0751f0714d312eb16c17fa8c4d23955
#
_cell.length_a   1.000
_cell.length_b   1.000
_cell.length_c   1.000
_cell.angle_alpha   90.00
_cell.angle_beta   90.00
_cell.angle_gamma   90.00
#
_symmetry.space_group_name_H-M   'P 1'
#
loop_
_entity.id
_entity.type
_entity.pdbx_description
1 polymer ?
#
loop_
_entity_poly.entity_id
_entity_poly.type
_entity_poly.pdbx_seq_one_letter_code
_entity_poly.pdbx_strand_id
1 'polypeptide(L)'
;GSTIRQAYITMGTMLKSAVMNDIIAKHPMNGVRYTKPVRAVDDIKYLTVEEQEKFLEAAERSHNYRQYALLLETGLRTAELIGLTWDAIDWKKRTLTVNKSLEYRHSQGYWRAGPPKTQKSYRTIPLTDKAYSILKSCYDEKDQRKQSETLSQVLEYIDSRTGENKCLVMRDLVFVNWRTGEPAKNSSYDTHLYKLCDEAGIKRFCMHALRHTYATRAIERGVQPKVLQQLLGHASIKTTMDRYVHVTDESLVNAIRQFQQATPP
;
A
#
# COMPACT_ATOMS: atom_id res chain seq x y z
N GLY A 1 13.10 -10.47 -14.17
CA GLY A 1 13.69 -9.14 -14.32
C GLY A 1 14.14 -8.48 -13.02
N SER A 2 13.35 -8.56 -11.95
CA SER A 2 13.67 -7.88 -10.68
C SER A 2 14.82 -8.58 -9.91
N THR A 3 14.85 -9.90 -9.92
CA THR A 3 15.89 -10.72 -9.27
C THR A 3 17.28 -10.48 -9.90
N ILE A 4 17.36 -10.49 -11.23
CA ILE A 4 18.63 -10.22 -11.94
C ILE A 4 19.13 -8.80 -11.65
N ARG A 5 18.23 -7.81 -11.64
CA ARG A 5 18.58 -6.43 -11.27
C ARG A 5 19.09 -6.36 -9.83
N GLN A 6 18.46 -7.05 -8.89
CA GLN A 6 18.90 -7.05 -7.50
C GLN A 6 20.27 -7.70 -7.36
N ALA A 7 20.50 -8.84 -8.02
CA ALA A 7 21.81 -9.48 -8.05
C ALA A 7 22.90 -8.54 -8.61
N TYR A 8 22.62 -7.88 -9.75
CA TYR A 8 23.53 -6.91 -10.35
C TYR A 8 23.90 -5.75 -9.39
N ILE A 9 22.89 -5.17 -8.71
CA ILE A 9 23.10 -4.07 -7.76
C ILE A 9 23.90 -4.57 -6.55
N THR A 10 23.55 -5.73 -5.98
CA THR A 10 24.21 -6.28 -4.80
C THR A 10 25.66 -6.63 -5.10
N MET A 11 25.94 -7.31 -6.22
CA MET A 11 27.32 -7.60 -6.66
C MET A 11 28.11 -6.31 -6.91
N GLY A 12 27.52 -5.34 -7.59
CA GLY A 12 28.18 -4.05 -7.83
C GLY A 12 28.55 -3.34 -6.54
N THR A 13 27.65 -3.32 -5.54
CA THR A 13 27.92 -2.71 -4.23
C THR A 13 29.03 -3.46 -3.47
N MET A 14 28.99 -4.80 -3.46
CA MET A 14 29.97 -5.65 -2.81
C MET A 14 31.37 -5.46 -3.43
N LEU A 15 31.47 -5.49 -4.75
CA LEU A 15 32.73 -5.31 -5.48
C LEU A 15 33.28 -3.88 -5.34
N LYS A 16 32.40 -2.88 -5.28
CA LYS A 16 32.82 -1.50 -4.98
C LYS A 16 33.42 -1.41 -3.59
N SER A 17 32.83 -2.05 -2.59
CA SER A 17 33.40 -2.12 -1.24
C SER A 17 34.76 -2.84 -1.22
N ALA A 18 34.92 -3.91 -2.00
CA ALA A 18 36.19 -4.63 -2.11
C ALA A 18 37.30 -3.76 -2.72
N VAL A 19 37.02 -2.92 -3.72
CA VAL A 19 37.95 -1.93 -4.24
C VAL A 19 38.29 -0.87 -3.20
N MET A 20 37.29 -0.36 -2.47
CA MET A 20 37.52 0.67 -1.45
C MET A 20 38.32 0.19 -0.25
N ASN A 21 38.38 -1.12 -0.01
CA ASN A 21 39.16 -1.76 1.05
C ASN A 21 40.44 -2.41 0.52
N ASP A 22 40.88 -2.07 -0.70
CA ASP A 22 42.12 -2.57 -1.35
C ASP A 22 42.20 -4.09 -1.48
N ILE A 23 41.04 -4.81 -1.43
CA ILE A 23 40.97 -6.26 -1.61
C ILE A 23 41.15 -6.63 -3.07
N ILE A 24 40.64 -5.82 -4.00
CA ILE A 24 40.80 -5.94 -5.45
C ILE A 24 41.22 -4.60 -6.06
N ALA A 25 42.13 -4.64 -7.03
CA ALA A 25 42.68 -3.44 -7.65
C ALA A 25 41.72 -2.71 -8.60
N LYS A 26 40.77 -3.45 -9.22
CA LYS A 26 39.83 -2.90 -10.19
C LYS A 26 38.43 -3.53 -9.99
N HIS A 27 37.42 -2.75 -10.26
CA HIS A 27 36.02 -3.22 -10.18
C HIS A 27 35.69 -4.14 -11.37
N PRO A 28 35.46 -5.47 -11.16
CA PRO A 28 35.29 -6.43 -12.25
C PRO A 28 34.04 -6.18 -13.12
N MET A 29 33.06 -5.45 -12.60
CA MET A 29 31.86 -5.08 -13.36
C MET A 29 32.00 -3.77 -14.14
N ASN A 30 33.20 -3.16 -14.20
CA ASN A 30 33.40 -2.00 -15.06
C ASN A 30 33.20 -2.41 -16.52
N GLY A 31 32.25 -1.71 -17.19
CA GLY A 31 31.85 -2.02 -18.56
C GLY A 31 30.68 -3.04 -18.68
N VAL A 32 30.33 -3.76 -17.62
CA VAL A 32 29.14 -4.61 -17.62
C VAL A 32 27.86 -3.74 -17.59
N ARG A 33 27.05 -3.85 -18.62
CA ARG A 33 25.78 -3.11 -18.71
C ARG A 33 24.60 -4.05 -18.37
N TYR A 34 23.81 -3.65 -17.39
CA TYR A 34 22.51 -4.28 -17.14
C TYR A 34 21.47 -3.61 -18.03
N THR A 35 21.01 -4.32 -19.05
CA THR A 35 19.88 -3.86 -19.86
C THR A 35 18.60 -4.18 -19.12
N LYS A 36 17.90 -3.14 -18.69
CA LYS A 36 16.59 -3.27 -18.06
C LYS A 36 15.61 -3.84 -19.10
N PRO A 37 14.96 -5.00 -18.84
CA PRO A 37 13.94 -5.47 -19.76
C PRO A 37 12.85 -4.40 -19.90
N VAL A 38 12.45 -4.13 -21.15
CA VAL A 38 11.31 -3.26 -21.44
C VAL A 38 10.09 -3.94 -20.83
N ARG A 39 9.51 -3.33 -19.80
CA ARG A 39 8.22 -3.79 -19.27
C ARG A 39 7.17 -3.43 -20.31
N ALA A 40 6.37 -4.42 -20.71
CA ALA A 40 5.14 -4.14 -21.43
C ALA A 40 4.28 -3.17 -20.56
N VAL A 41 3.59 -2.26 -21.21
CA VAL A 41 2.70 -1.28 -20.56
C VAL A 41 1.61 -1.99 -19.71
N ASP A 42 1.29 -3.24 -20.06
CA ASP A 42 0.31 -4.10 -19.38
C ASP A 42 0.68 -4.58 -17.96
N ASP A 43 1.86 -4.23 -17.44
CA ASP A 43 2.31 -4.66 -16.11
C ASP A 43 1.80 -3.75 -14.96
N ILE A 44 1.05 -2.69 -15.25
CA ILE A 44 0.40 -1.86 -14.23
C ILE A 44 -0.95 -2.51 -13.89
N LYS A 45 -0.93 -3.36 -12.89
CA LYS A 45 -2.11 -4.10 -12.47
C LYS A 45 -3.00 -3.22 -11.58
N TYR A 46 -4.01 -2.63 -12.16
CA TYR A 46 -5.16 -2.07 -11.45
C TYR A 46 -6.44 -2.71 -12.03
N LEU A 47 -7.51 -2.68 -11.27
CA LEU A 47 -8.78 -3.21 -11.72
C LEU A 47 -9.50 -2.17 -12.59
N THR A 48 -10.14 -2.62 -13.66
CA THR A 48 -11.16 -1.80 -14.34
C THR A 48 -12.35 -1.54 -13.41
N VAL A 49 -13.27 -0.67 -13.78
CA VAL A 49 -14.48 -0.44 -12.98
C VAL A 49 -15.28 -1.73 -12.82
N GLU A 50 -15.48 -2.43 -13.93
CA GLU A 50 -16.21 -3.70 -13.98
C GLU A 50 -15.52 -4.81 -13.16
N GLU A 51 -14.18 -4.95 -13.26
CA GLU A 51 -13.44 -5.91 -12.46
C GLU A 51 -13.50 -5.59 -10.96
N GLN A 52 -13.48 -4.30 -10.60
CA GLN A 52 -13.61 -3.86 -9.23
C GLN A 52 -15.00 -4.18 -8.65
N GLU A 53 -16.06 -3.99 -9.42
CA GLU A 53 -17.43 -4.33 -9.03
C GLU A 53 -17.58 -5.84 -8.82
N LYS A 54 -17.18 -6.66 -9.79
CA LYS A 54 -17.18 -8.14 -9.68
C LYS A 54 -16.36 -8.63 -8.48
N PHE A 55 -15.20 -8.02 -8.26
CA PHE A 55 -14.36 -8.35 -7.11
C PHE A 55 -15.04 -8.02 -5.78
N LEU A 56 -15.63 -6.82 -5.65
CA LEU A 56 -16.31 -6.42 -4.42
C LEU A 56 -17.55 -7.28 -4.14
N GLU A 57 -18.32 -7.66 -5.17
CA GLU A 57 -19.45 -8.57 -5.04
C GLU A 57 -19.00 -9.95 -4.53
N ALA A 58 -17.97 -10.55 -5.13
CA ALA A 58 -17.39 -11.81 -4.65
C ALA A 58 -16.82 -11.69 -3.23
N ALA A 59 -16.23 -10.53 -2.90
CA ALA A 59 -15.64 -10.29 -1.59
C ALA A 59 -16.65 -9.99 -0.48
N GLU A 60 -17.89 -9.61 -0.80
CA GLU A 60 -18.90 -9.10 0.17
C GLU A 60 -19.14 -10.07 1.33
N ARG A 61 -19.18 -11.37 1.04
CA ARG A 61 -19.37 -12.43 2.05
C ARG A 61 -18.08 -12.86 2.73
N SER A 62 -16.96 -12.26 2.33
CA SER A 62 -15.65 -12.60 2.85
C SER A 62 -15.37 -11.88 4.17
N HIS A 63 -14.72 -12.57 5.10
CA HIS A 63 -14.22 -11.98 6.34
C HIS A 63 -13.15 -10.87 6.12
N ASN A 64 -12.56 -10.77 4.94
CA ASN A 64 -11.60 -9.74 4.57
C ASN A 64 -12.21 -8.61 3.72
N TYR A 65 -13.52 -8.59 3.50
CA TYR A 65 -14.20 -7.56 2.71
C TYR A 65 -13.84 -6.14 3.17
N ARG A 66 -13.94 -5.90 4.48
CA ARG A 66 -13.68 -4.58 5.08
C ARG A 66 -12.26 -4.08 4.81
N GLN A 67 -11.28 -4.99 4.83
CA GLN A 67 -9.88 -4.68 4.54
C GLN A 67 -9.68 -4.31 3.07
N TYR A 68 -10.26 -5.07 2.15
CA TYR A 68 -10.19 -4.78 0.72
C TYR A 68 -10.91 -3.49 0.35
N ALA A 69 -12.11 -3.30 0.87
CA ALA A 69 -12.88 -2.08 0.67
C ALA A 69 -12.16 -0.85 1.23
N LEU A 70 -11.56 -0.94 2.43
CA LEU A 70 -10.80 0.17 3.01
C LEU A 70 -9.57 0.52 2.18
N LEU A 71 -8.87 -0.46 1.59
CA LEU A 71 -7.74 -0.20 0.69
C LEU A 71 -8.17 0.56 -0.56
N LEU A 72 -9.33 0.22 -1.13
CA LEU A 72 -9.91 0.92 -2.28
C LEU A 72 -10.37 2.34 -1.96
N GLU A 73 -10.65 2.65 -0.68
CA GLU A 73 -11.07 3.98 -0.23
C GLU A 73 -9.92 4.86 0.25
N THR A 74 -8.78 4.28 0.65
CA THR A 74 -7.70 5.01 1.32
C THR A 74 -6.35 4.93 0.62
N GLY A 75 -6.16 3.94 -0.24
CA GLY A 75 -4.88 3.68 -0.89
C GLY A 75 -3.74 3.33 0.08
N LEU A 76 -4.02 2.80 1.27
CA LEU A 76 -3.01 2.32 2.22
C LEU A 76 -2.12 1.24 1.58
N ARG A 77 -0.87 1.13 2.05
CA ARG A 77 -0.05 -0.06 1.78
C ARG A 77 -0.53 -1.23 2.66
N THR A 78 -0.34 -2.45 2.21
CA THR A 78 -0.75 -3.65 2.97
C THR A 78 -0.18 -3.66 4.39
N ALA A 79 1.11 -3.33 4.56
CA ALA A 79 1.74 -3.26 5.89
C ALA A 79 1.20 -2.11 6.75
N GLU A 80 0.75 -1.01 6.15
CA GLU A 80 0.08 0.10 6.84
C GLU A 80 -1.34 -0.30 7.29
N LEU A 81 -2.07 -1.06 6.45
CA LEU A 81 -3.36 -1.64 6.80
C LEU A 81 -3.25 -2.65 7.95
N ILE A 82 -2.28 -3.57 7.87
CA ILE A 82 -2.07 -4.60 8.90
C ILE A 82 -1.68 -3.94 10.22
N GLY A 83 -0.84 -2.90 10.18
CA GLY A 83 -0.39 -2.14 11.36
C GLY A 83 -1.31 -1.01 11.80
N LEU A 84 -2.52 -0.92 11.23
CA LEU A 84 -3.48 0.11 11.62
C LEU A 84 -4.04 -0.17 13.01
N THR A 85 -3.93 0.82 13.88
CA THR A 85 -4.42 0.76 15.27
C THR A 85 -5.46 1.84 15.53
N TRP A 86 -6.27 1.69 16.57
CA TRP A 86 -7.37 2.60 16.87
C TRP A 86 -6.93 4.03 17.18
N ASP A 87 -5.75 4.22 17.75
CA ASP A 87 -5.15 5.53 18.03
C ASP A 87 -4.82 6.35 16.76
N ALA A 88 -4.75 5.68 15.61
CA ALA A 88 -4.50 6.33 14.32
C ALA A 88 -5.76 6.98 13.70
N ILE A 89 -6.94 6.80 14.31
CA ILE A 89 -8.22 7.25 13.77
C ILE A 89 -8.74 8.41 14.62
N ASP A 90 -8.84 9.58 14.02
CA ASP A 90 -9.53 10.74 14.61
C ASP A 90 -11.00 10.73 14.13
N TRP A 91 -11.89 10.22 14.99
CA TRP A 91 -13.30 10.09 14.70
C TRP A 91 -13.99 11.46 14.51
N LYS A 92 -13.56 12.49 15.25
CA LYS A 92 -14.15 13.84 15.19
C LYS A 92 -13.76 14.55 13.89
N LYS A 93 -12.48 14.45 13.49
CA LYS A 93 -11.99 15.04 12.24
C LYS A 93 -12.23 14.13 11.03
N ARG A 94 -12.66 12.89 11.25
CA ARG A 94 -12.83 11.86 10.22
C ARG A 94 -11.56 11.67 9.39
N THR A 95 -10.44 11.43 10.08
CA THR A 95 -9.13 11.23 9.44
C THR A 95 -8.44 9.99 9.98
N LEU A 96 -7.57 9.42 9.15
CA LEU A 96 -6.70 8.31 9.47
C LEU A 96 -5.24 8.75 9.28
N THR A 97 -4.41 8.56 10.33
CA THR A 97 -3.00 8.92 10.31
C THR A 97 -2.12 7.69 10.10
N VAL A 98 -1.32 7.71 9.04
CA VAL A 98 -0.33 6.66 8.76
C VAL A 98 0.99 7.04 9.42
N ASN A 99 1.33 6.41 10.52
CA ASN A 99 2.55 6.66 11.30
C ASN A 99 3.33 5.39 11.66
N LYS A 100 2.81 4.21 11.31
CA LYS A 100 3.44 2.90 11.58
C LYS A 100 3.03 1.87 10.54
N SER A 101 3.73 0.76 10.53
CA SER A 101 3.46 -0.41 9.69
C SER A 101 3.78 -1.68 10.45
N LEU A 102 3.12 -2.78 10.09
CA LEU A 102 3.33 -4.09 10.67
C LEU A 102 3.52 -5.13 9.56
N GLU A 103 4.54 -5.95 9.67
CA GLU A 103 4.84 -7.02 8.71
C GLU A 103 5.27 -8.30 9.41
N TYR A 104 4.92 -9.45 8.83
CA TYR A 104 5.40 -10.73 9.30
C TYR A 104 6.68 -11.13 8.57
N ARG A 105 7.74 -11.37 9.32
CA ARG A 105 9.05 -11.81 8.80
C ARG A 105 9.09 -13.32 8.69
N HIS A 106 8.67 -13.87 7.54
CA HIS A 106 8.56 -15.31 7.31
C HIS A 106 9.86 -16.09 7.59
N SER A 107 11.02 -15.53 7.22
CA SER A 107 12.32 -16.17 7.45
C SER A 107 12.73 -16.23 8.92
N GLN A 108 12.12 -15.41 9.76
CA GLN A 108 12.48 -15.25 11.18
C GLN A 108 11.34 -15.65 12.12
N GLY A 109 10.13 -15.85 11.59
CA GLY A 109 8.98 -16.36 12.34
C GLY A 109 8.31 -15.36 13.29
N TYR A 110 8.55 -14.04 13.16
CA TYR A 110 7.99 -13.05 14.07
C TYR A 110 7.35 -11.84 13.35
N TRP A 111 6.54 -11.09 14.10
CA TRP A 111 5.99 -9.81 13.69
C TRP A 111 6.98 -8.66 13.95
N ARG A 112 7.11 -7.77 13.00
CA ARG A 112 7.93 -6.57 13.11
C ARG A 112 7.09 -5.32 12.88
N ALA A 113 7.02 -4.48 13.90
CA ALA A 113 6.54 -3.11 13.75
C ALA A 113 7.67 -2.20 13.24
N GLY A 114 7.30 -1.13 12.56
CA GLY A 114 8.27 -0.14 12.13
C GLY A 114 7.61 1.16 11.66
N PRO A 115 8.43 2.20 11.47
CA PRO A 115 7.96 3.44 10.88
C PRO A 115 7.56 3.23 9.42
N PRO A 116 6.77 4.13 8.83
CA PRO A 116 6.54 4.14 7.41
C PRO A 116 7.86 4.20 6.62
N LYS A 117 7.89 3.56 5.45
CA LYS A 117 9.11 3.33 4.65
C LYS A 117 9.95 4.59 4.35
N THR A 118 9.34 5.76 4.29
CA THR A 118 10.00 7.04 4.02
C THR A 118 9.36 8.15 4.85
N GLN A 119 10.06 9.27 5.04
CA GLN A 119 9.53 10.47 5.71
C GLN A 119 8.19 10.95 5.11
N LYS A 120 8.06 10.92 3.78
CA LYS A 120 6.83 11.31 3.08
C LYS A 120 5.69 10.30 3.19
N SER A 121 5.96 9.11 3.71
CA SER A 121 4.93 8.10 3.96
C SER A 121 4.09 8.41 5.20
N TYR A 122 4.59 9.23 6.13
CA TYR A 122 3.78 9.78 7.21
C TYR A 122 2.77 10.76 6.63
N ARG A 123 1.51 10.48 6.84
CA ARG A 123 0.42 11.28 6.26
C ARG A 123 -0.87 11.10 7.02
N THR A 124 -1.75 12.08 6.89
CA THR A 124 -3.13 12.00 7.35
C THR A 124 -4.06 11.96 6.14
N ILE A 125 -4.95 10.98 6.10
CA ILE A 125 -5.88 10.71 5.00
C ILE A 125 -7.29 11.07 5.50
N PRO A 126 -8.00 12.01 4.87
CA PRO A 126 -9.42 12.22 5.11
C PRO A 126 -10.21 10.96 4.74
N LEU A 127 -11.18 10.58 5.56
CA LEU A 127 -12.00 9.40 5.35
C LEU A 127 -13.23 9.74 4.52
N THR A 128 -13.49 8.96 3.47
CA THR A 128 -14.79 8.94 2.79
C THR A 128 -15.86 8.40 3.75
N ASP A 129 -17.15 8.64 3.45
CA ASP A 129 -18.24 8.11 4.26
C ASP A 129 -18.17 6.58 4.35
N LYS A 130 -17.83 5.92 3.25
CA LYS A 130 -17.67 4.47 3.20
C LYS A 130 -16.50 3.98 4.07
N ALA A 131 -15.34 4.62 3.98
CA ALA A 131 -14.18 4.30 4.82
C ALA A 131 -14.49 4.50 6.31
N TYR A 132 -15.16 5.60 6.64
CA TYR A 132 -15.59 5.88 8.01
C TYR A 132 -16.58 4.83 8.54
N SER A 133 -17.59 4.46 7.76
CA SER A 133 -18.58 3.44 8.14
C SER A 133 -17.92 2.06 8.34
N ILE A 134 -16.99 1.67 7.48
CA ILE A 134 -16.21 0.43 7.63
C ILE A 134 -15.46 0.43 8.97
N LEU A 135 -14.70 1.49 9.25
CA LEU A 135 -13.92 1.59 10.49
C LEU A 135 -14.82 1.64 11.72
N LYS A 136 -15.95 2.34 11.65
CA LYS A 136 -16.92 2.43 12.74
C LYS A 136 -17.52 1.06 13.06
N SER A 137 -17.95 0.31 12.04
CA SER A 137 -18.44 -1.06 12.21
C SER A 137 -17.38 -1.98 12.85
N CYS A 138 -16.11 -1.88 12.42
CA CYS A 138 -15.02 -2.62 13.05
C CYS A 138 -14.80 -2.23 14.52
N TYR A 139 -14.95 -0.94 14.84
CA TYR A 139 -14.81 -0.43 16.21
C TYR A 139 -15.92 -0.94 17.13
N ASP A 140 -17.17 -0.93 16.65
CA ASP A 140 -18.33 -1.40 17.40
C ASP A 140 -18.28 -2.91 17.70
N GLU A 141 -17.61 -3.68 16.84
CA GLU A 141 -17.43 -5.13 16.98
C GLU A 141 -16.10 -5.53 17.66
N LYS A 142 -15.23 -4.58 18.01
CA LYS A 142 -13.85 -4.87 18.46
C LYS A 142 -13.76 -5.78 19.68
N ASP A 143 -14.71 -5.68 20.62
CA ASP A 143 -14.71 -6.44 21.87
C ASP A 143 -15.24 -7.87 21.70
N GLN A 144 -15.86 -8.18 20.54
CA GLN A 144 -16.35 -9.52 20.18
C GLN A 144 -15.24 -10.40 19.54
N ARG A 145 -14.07 -9.82 19.27
CA ARG A 145 -12.95 -10.55 18.63
C ARG A 145 -12.33 -11.56 19.58
N LYS A 146 -11.95 -12.72 19.03
CA LYS A 146 -11.15 -13.69 19.78
C LYS A 146 -9.82 -13.07 20.18
N GLN A 147 -9.42 -13.27 21.41
CA GLN A 147 -8.10 -12.89 21.92
C GLN A 147 -7.10 -14.02 21.65
N SER A 148 -5.87 -13.66 21.30
CA SER A 148 -4.74 -14.58 21.14
C SER A 148 -3.53 -14.07 21.90
N GLU A 149 -2.57 -14.94 22.16
CA GLU A 149 -1.29 -14.56 22.78
C GLU A 149 -0.53 -13.52 21.93
N THR A 150 -0.62 -13.61 20.60
CA THR A 150 -0.03 -12.64 19.69
C THR A 150 -0.53 -11.23 19.96
N LEU A 151 -1.82 -11.06 20.28
CA LEU A 151 -2.38 -9.74 20.58
C LEU A 151 -1.90 -9.15 21.92
N SER A 152 -1.30 -9.95 22.80
CA SER A 152 -0.69 -9.45 24.03
C SER A 152 0.69 -8.82 23.82
N GLN A 153 1.28 -8.95 22.64
CA GLN A 153 2.59 -8.43 22.34
C GLN A 153 2.59 -6.90 22.17
N VAL A 154 3.67 -6.30 22.62
CA VAL A 154 4.02 -4.89 22.38
C VAL A 154 5.31 -4.89 21.58
N LEU A 155 5.27 -4.30 20.38
CA LEU A 155 6.39 -4.27 19.46
C LEU A 155 7.02 -2.88 19.45
N GLU A 156 8.28 -2.78 19.84
CA GLU A 156 9.02 -1.53 19.84
C GLU A 156 9.61 -1.22 18.46
N TYR A 157 9.67 0.05 18.10
CA TYR A 157 10.35 0.55 16.91
C TYR A 157 10.80 2.00 17.11
N ILE A 158 11.77 2.43 16.31
CA ILE A 158 12.25 3.81 16.31
C ILE A 158 11.47 4.61 15.24
N ASP A 159 10.83 5.69 15.64
CA ASP A 159 10.20 6.63 14.69
C ASP A 159 11.28 7.33 13.87
N SER A 160 11.25 7.16 12.56
CA SER A 160 12.28 7.70 11.65
C SER A 160 12.25 9.23 11.50
N ARG A 161 11.22 9.92 12.02
CA ARG A 161 11.14 11.38 12.00
C ARG A 161 11.71 12.02 13.26
N THR A 162 11.42 11.44 14.43
CA THR A 162 11.79 12.01 15.71
C THR A 162 12.98 11.32 16.35
N GLY A 163 13.34 10.11 15.92
CA GLY A 163 14.34 9.26 16.56
C GLY A 163 13.89 8.64 17.88
N GLU A 164 12.64 8.87 18.28
CA GLU A 164 12.09 8.37 19.54
C GLU A 164 11.71 6.90 19.44
N ASN A 165 11.84 6.20 20.56
CA ASN A 165 11.27 4.87 20.71
C ASN A 165 9.74 4.94 20.78
N LYS A 166 9.08 4.21 19.93
CA LYS A 166 7.63 4.05 19.85
C LYS A 166 7.27 2.58 19.99
N CYS A 167 6.03 2.31 20.34
CA CYS A 167 5.52 0.95 20.40
C CYS A 167 4.23 0.82 19.58
N LEU A 168 3.99 -0.43 19.10
CA LEU A 168 2.74 -0.88 18.55
C LEU A 168 2.19 -1.95 19.49
N VAL A 169 1.05 -1.66 20.09
CA VAL A 169 0.31 -2.60 20.94
C VAL A 169 -0.58 -3.43 20.02
N MET A 170 -0.30 -4.73 19.91
CA MET A 170 -0.98 -5.62 18.96
C MET A 170 -2.49 -5.74 19.25
N ARG A 171 -2.91 -5.58 20.52
CA ARG A 171 -4.32 -5.55 20.92
C ARG A 171 -5.11 -4.43 20.28
N ASP A 172 -4.45 -3.31 19.98
CA ASP A 172 -5.08 -2.12 19.41
C ASP A 172 -5.23 -2.17 17.88
N LEU A 173 -4.82 -3.27 17.25
CA LEU A 173 -4.99 -3.46 15.80
C LEU A 173 -6.46 -3.39 15.40
N VAL A 174 -6.74 -2.67 14.32
CA VAL A 174 -8.09 -2.57 13.74
C VAL A 174 -8.51 -3.91 13.13
N PHE A 175 -7.60 -4.54 12.39
CA PHE A 175 -7.88 -5.78 11.65
C PHE A 175 -7.12 -6.97 12.20
N VAL A 176 -7.89 -7.95 12.65
CA VAL A 176 -7.40 -9.28 13.04
C VAL A 176 -8.33 -10.34 12.47
N ASN A 177 -7.87 -11.56 12.36
CA ASN A 177 -8.72 -12.68 12.02
C ASN A 177 -9.68 -12.95 13.20
N TRP A 178 -10.96 -12.77 12.98
CA TRP A 178 -11.97 -12.87 14.02
C TRP A 178 -12.05 -14.27 14.67
N ARG A 179 -11.67 -15.34 13.93
CA ARG A 179 -11.68 -16.71 14.44
C ARG A 179 -10.48 -17.04 15.31
N THR A 180 -9.32 -16.51 14.95
CA THR A 180 -8.06 -16.86 15.61
C THR A 180 -7.55 -15.75 16.54
N GLY A 181 -8.00 -14.51 16.36
CA GLY A 181 -7.44 -13.33 17.02
C GLY A 181 -6.06 -12.94 16.47
N GLU A 182 -5.58 -13.55 15.40
CA GLU A 182 -4.25 -13.29 14.85
C GLU A 182 -4.30 -12.20 13.78
N PRO A 183 -3.29 -11.32 13.70
CA PRO A 183 -3.14 -10.44 12.55
C PRO A 183 -2.95 -11.27 11.27
N ALA A 184 -3.59 -10.86 10.18
CA ALA A 184 -3.43 -11.57 8.91
C ALA A 184 -2.09 -11.22 8.26
N LYS A 185 -1.34 -12.24 7.85
CA LYS A 185 -0.08 -12.07 7.11
C LYS A 185 -0.37 -11.58 5.68
N ASN A 186 0.56 -10.84 5.10
CA ASN A 186 0.39 -10.36 3.71
C ASN A 186 0.10 -11.49 2.72
N SER A 187 0.83 -12.61 2.82
CA SER A 187 0.62 -13.80 1.98
C SER A 187 -0.78 -14.43 2.14
N SER A 188 -1.36 -14.35 3.35
CA SER A 188 -2.71 -14.85 3.60
C SER A 188 -3.76 -14.00 2.88
N TYR A 189 -3.57 -12.68 2.83
CA TYR A 189 -4.43 -11.79 2.05
C TYR A 189 -4.34 -12.11 0.55
N ASP A 190 -3.13 -12.23 -0.01
CA ASP A 190 -2.95 -12.52 -1.43
C ASP A 190 -3.54 -13.89 -1.81
N THR A 191 -3.33 -14.93 -0.97
CA THR A 191 -3.91 -16.27 -1.21
C THR A 191 -5.43 -16.23 -1.23
N HIS A 192 -6.04 -15.52 -0.28
CA HIS A 192 -7.49 -15.39 -0.21
C HIS A 192 -8.04 -14.55 -1.39
N LEU A 193 -7.33 -13.49 -1.74
CA LEU A 193 -7.68 -12.61 -2.86
C LEU A 193 -7.66 -13.37 -4.20
N TYR A 194 -6.70 -14.28 -4.40
CA TYR A 194 -6.68 -15.13 -5.60
C TYR A 194 -7.92 -16.01 -5.73
N LYS A 195 -8.43 -16.58 -4.62
CA LYS A 195 -9.68 -17.35 -4.63
C LYS A 195 -10.87 -16.48 -5.05
N LEU A 196 -10.96 -15.26 -4.49
CA LEU A 196 -12.01 -14.32 -4.87
C LEU A 196 -11.92 -13.89 -6.34
N CYS A 197 -10.72 -13.73 -6.88
CA CYS A 197 -10.54 -13.44 -8.31
C CYS A 197 -11.04 -14.60 -9.19
N ASP A 198 -10.74 -15.84 -8.79
CA ASP A 198 -11.20 -17.04 -9.50
C ASP A 198 -12.74 -17.14 -9.46
N GLU A 199 -13.35 -16.88 -8.29
CA GLU A 199 -14.81 -16.85 -8.10
C GLU A 199 -15.48 -15.74 -8.94
N ALA A 200 -14.86 -14.56 -9.00
CA ALA A 200 -15.33 -13.42 -9.79
C ALA A 200 -15.07 -13.55 -11.30
N GLY A 201 -14.31 -14.56 -11.72
CA GLY A 201 -13.94 -14.73 -13.14
C GLY A 201 -13.01 -13.63 -13.68
N ILE A 202 -12.17 -13.02 -12.80
CA ILE A 202 -11.24 -11.96 -13.16
C ILE A 202 -9.78 -12.41 -13.00
N LYS A 203 -8.87 -11.71 -13.67
CA LYS A 203 -7.44 -12.00 -13.56
C LYS A 203 -6.93 -11.81 -12.13
N ARG A 204 -6.16 -12.78 -11.62
CA ARG A 204 -5.54 -12.70 -10.30
C ARG A 204 -4.64 -11.49 -10.16
N PHE A 205 -4.77 -10.80 -9.03
CA PHE A 205 -3.96 -9.63 -8.65
C PHE A 205 -3.55 -9.73 -7.17
N CYS A 206 -2.57 -8.95 -6.72
CA CYS A 206 -2.14 -8.90 -5.32
C CYS A 206 -2.73 -7.68 -4.59
N MET A 207 -2.64 -7.67 -3.27
CA MET A 207 -3.13 -6.56 -2.42
C MET A 207 -2.67 -5.17 -2.89
N HIS A 208 -1.45 -5.07 -3.44
CA HIS A 208 -0.93 -3.78 -3.91
C HIS A 208 -1.70 -3.21 -5.10
N ALA A 209 -2.37 -4.07 -5.90
CA ALA A 209 -3.20 -3.63 -7.02
C ALA A 209 -4.44 -2.84 -6.55
N LEU A 210 -4.99 -3.12 -5.35
CA LEU A 210 -6.09 -2.33 -4.79
C LEU A 210 -5.68 -0.87 -4.56
N ARG A 211 -4.45 -0.65 -4.08
CA ARG A 211 -3.89 0.70 -3.96
C ARG A 211 -3.65 1.35 -5.32
N HIS A 212 -3.24 0.59 -6.34
CA HIS A 212 -3.14 1.11 -7.71
C HIS A 212 -4.51 1.48 -8.26
N THR A 213 -5.52 0.66 -8.00
CA THR A 213 -6.91 0.94 -8.38
C THR A 213 -7.42 2.23 -7.73
N TYR A 214 -7.22 2.41 -6.42
CA TYR A 214 -7.53 3.67 -5.73
C TYR A 214 -6.88 4.88 -6.42
N ALA A 215 -5.59 4.77 -6.73
CA ALA A 215 -4.85 5.86 -7.33
C ALA A 215 -5.35 6.20 -8.75
N THR A 216 -5.63 5.18 -9.56
CA THR A 216 -6.21 5.34 -10.91
C THR A 216 -7.58 6.00 -10.84
N ARG A 217 -8.48 5.50 -9.96
CA ARG A 217 -9.82 6.09 -9.76
C ARG A 217 -9.75 7.54 -9.27
N ALA A 218 -8.77 7.87 -8.42
CA ALA A 218 -8.59 9.24 -7.96
C ALA A 218 -8.22 10.19 -9.12
N ILE A 219 -7.30 9.78 -10.01
CA ILE A 219 -6.93 10.57 -11.20
C ILE A 219 -8.12 10.70 -12.16
N GLU A 220 -8.82 9.60 -12.46
CA GLU A 220 -10.02 9.60 -13.33
C GLU A 220 -11.13 10.52 -12.80
N ARG A 221 -11.21 10.69 -11.48
CA ARG A 221 -12.15 11.64 -10.82
C ARG A 221 -11.59 13.04 -10.67
N GLY A 222 -10.47 13.36 -11.29
CA GLY A 222 -9.90 14.70 -11.32
C GLY A 222 -9.07 15.10 -10.09
N VAL A 223 -8.70 14.16 -9.22
CA VAL A 223 -7.78 14.45 -8.11
C VAL A 223 -6.42 14.85 -8.69
N GLN A 224 -5.96 16.03 -8.33
CA GLN A 224 -4.68 16.54 -8.81
C GLN A 224 -3.52 15.58 -8.42
N PRO A 225 -2.58 15.29 -9.34
CA PRO A 225 -1.46 14.37 -9.07
C PRO A 225 -0.64 14.71 -7.83
N LYS A 226 -0.52 16.00 -7.50
CA LYS A 226 0.18 16.46 -6.30
C LYS A 226 -0.55 16.10 -5.01
N VAL A 227 -1.88 16.21 -5.00
CA VAL A 227 -2.73 15.80 -3.89
C VAL A 227 -2.67 14.28 -3.73
N LEU A 228 -2.79 13.55 -4.84
CA LEU A 228 -2.68 12.10 -4.84
C LEU A 228 -1.31 11.62 -4.34
N GLN A 229 -0.21 12.31 -4.71
CA GLN A 229 1.12 12.04 -4.17
C GLN A 229 1.14 12.10 -2.64
N GLN A 230 0.49 13.09 -2.05
CA GLN A 230 0.40 13.26 -0.59
C GLN A 230 -0.46 12.17 0.03
N LEU A 231 -1.64 11.89 -0.52
CA LEU A 231 -2.54 10.83 -0.05
C LEU A 231 -1.88 9.45 -0.06
N LEU A 232 -1.10 9.16 -1.10
CA LEU A 232 -0.36 7.90 -1.22
C LEU A 232 0.96 7.88 -0.42
N GLY A 233 1.50 9.01 -0.03
CA GLY A 233 2.81 9.10 0.61
C GLY A 233 3.94 8.63 -0.33
N HIS A 234 3.91 9.07 -1.59
CA HIS A 234 5.00 8.82 -2.54
C HIS A 234 6.14 9.81 -2.32
N ALA A 235 7.37 9.31 -2.22
CA ALA A 235 8.56 10.15 -2.03
C ALA A 235 8.79 11.12 -3.20
N SER A 236 8.41 10.73 -4.43
CA SER A 236 8.55 11.53 -5.64
C SER A 236 7.23 11.63 -6.40
N ILE A 237 6.92 12.83 -6.91
CA ILE A 237 5.79 13.06 -7.81
C ILE A 237 5.93 12.24 -9.10
N LYS A 238 7.16 12.01 -9.56
CA LYS A 238 7.45 11.17 -10.72
C LYS A 238 6.83 9.78 -10.58
N THR A 239 6.84 9.20 -9.36
CA THR A 239 6.22 7.90 -9.11
C THR A 239 4.71 7.92 -9.34
N THR A 240 4.04 9.03 -9.03
CA THR A 240 2.60 9.20 -9.26
C THR A 240 2.33 9.45 -10.74
N MET A 241 3.10 10.34 -11.36
CA MET A 241 2.95 10.68 -12.78
C MET A 241 3.20 9.48 -13.69
N ASP A 242 4.36 8.82 -13.55
CA ASP A 242 4.75 7.67 -14.39
C ASP A 242 3.80 6.47 -14.30
N ARG A 243 3.01 6.39 -13.22
CA ARG A 243 2.15 5.22 -12.98
C ARG A 243 0.68 5.45 -13.26
N TYR A 244 0.18 6.66 -13.03
CA TYR A 244 -1.26 6.91 -12.97
C TYR A 244 -1.72 8.03 -13.90
N VAL A 245 -0.83 8.88 -14.38
CA VAL A 245 -1.19 9.97 -15.27
C VAL A 245 -0.91 9.54 -16.70
N HIS A 246 -1.91 8.96 -17.34
CA HIS A 246 -1.91 8.74 -18.78
C HIS A 246 -2.77 9.81 -19.43
N VAL A 247 -2.15 10.62 -20.27
CA VAL A 247 -2.88 11.62 -21.05
C VAL A 247 -3.56 10.91 -22.22
N THR A 248 -4.88 10.83 -22.19
CA THR A 248 -5.69 10.32 -23.29
C THR A 248 -6.27 11.49 -24.08
N ASP A 249 -6.62 11.28 -25.34
CA ASP A 249 -7.27 12.31 -26.17
C ASP A 249 -8.57 12.81 -25.52
N GLU A 250 -9.32 11.92 -24.88
CA GLU A 250 -10.54 12.27 -24.15
C GLU A 250 -10.24 13.16 -22.93
N SER A 251 -9.15 12.91 -22.22
CA SER A 251 -8.74 13.74 -21.07
C SER A 251 -8.32 15.14 -21.52
N LEU A 252 -7.70 15.29 -22.68
CA LEU A 252 -7.36 16.59 -23.27
C LEU A 252 -8.62 17.39 -23.62
N VAL A 253 -9.58 16.74 -24.29
CA VAL A 253 -10.87 17.38 -24.66
C VAL A 253 -11.63 17.83 -23.41
N ASN A 254 -11.70 16.99 -22.39
CA ASN A 254 -12.38 17.32 -21.14
C ASN A 254 -11.70 18.45 -20.37
N ALA A 255 -10.37 18.49 -20.34
CA ALA A 255 -9.61 19.59 -19.73
C ALA A 255 -9.91 20.93 -20.41
N ILE A 256 -9.96 20.97 -21.73
CA ILE A 256 -10.28 22.20 -22.49
C ILE A 256 -11.73 22.62 -22.26
N ARG A 257 -12.69 21.69 -22.21
CA ARG A 257 -14.09 22.01 -21.90
C ARG A 257 -14.25 22.61 -20.49
N GLN A 258 -13.57 22.07 -19.50
CA GLN A 258 -13.57 22.62 -18.14
C GLN A 258 -12.93 24.01 -18.09
N PHE A 259 -11.83 24.23 -18.81
CA PHE A 259 -11.20 25.53 -18.90
C PHE A 259 -12.14 26.58 -19.50
N GLN A 260 -12.86 26.26 -20.58
CA GLN A 260 -13.85 27.15 -21.20
C GLN A 260 -15.00 27.51 -20.28
N GLN A 261 -15.48 26.55 -19.45
CA GLN A 261 -16.57 26.78 -18.48
C GLN A 261 -16.12 27.61 -17.27
N ALA A 262 -14.84 27.58 -16.92
CA ALA A 262 -14.28 28.32 -15.78
C ALA A 262 -13.91 29.77 -16.13
N THR A 263 -13.92 30.14 -17.41
CA THR A 263 -13.63 31.53 -17.85
C THR A 263 -14.97 32.29 -17.96
N PRO A 264 -15.25 33.28 -17.09
CA PRO A 264 -16.43 34.11 -17.24
C PRO A 264 -16.34 34.89 -18.56
N PRO A 265 -17.46 35.23 -19.22
CA PRO A 265 -17.50 35.95 -20.47
C PRO A 265 -16.90 37.35 -20.36
#